data_ad091bbd2485bcf716e1ea2480cd3b9d
#
_entry.id   ad091bbd2485bcf716e1ea2480cd3b9d
#
_cell.length_a   1.000
_cell.length_b   1.000
_cell.length_c   1.000
_cell.angle_alpha   90.00
_cell.angle_beta   90.00
_cell.angle_gamma   90.00
#
_symmetry.space_group_name_H-M   'P 1'
#
loop_
_entity.id
_entity.type
_entity.pdbx_description
1 polymer ?
#
loop_
_entity_poly.entity_id
_entity_poly.type
_entity_poly.pdbx_seq_one_letter_code
_entity_poly.pdbx_strand_id
1 'polypeptide(L)'
;MWEFDSIVCINLYERDDRMKECEEVFRKLKIPGKVRRFHRNTDGKRGCYESHLSVIKEAYENGCRNVLVFEDDFIPSPEYDEKYIKKAVEFMKQNDNWDIFYFGHQPDVFFSEAEVVEDNIMKCFSTLTHAYVLSRKFMKKIMNRPYDGTAIDKIFLKNENSYAIYPMQFYQNDSASDIAASAPIRGLRYSELYAYYINYPIFYFLAIFVTMLLIIIIFFIFKNYF
;
A
#
# COMPACT_ATOMS: atom_id res chain seq x y z
N MET A 1 -4.08 -14.99 14.06
CA MET A 1 -4.46 -14.16 12.90
C MET A 1 -3.30 -13.24 12.50
N TRP A 2 -2.85 -12.36 13.36
CA TRP A 2 -1.70 -11.46 13.11
C TRP A 2 -0.38 -12.17 13.43
N GLU A 3 0.01 -13.11 12.56
CA GLU A 3 1.17 -13.98 12.78
C GLU A 3 2.42 -13.41 12.09
N PHE A 4 2.74 -12.16 12.44
CA PHE A 4 3.96 -11.47 12.00
C PHE A 4 4.93 -11.34 13.16
N ASP A 5 6.23 -11.52 12.90
CA ASP A 5 7.27 -11.46 13.93
C ASP A 5 7.45 -10.03 14.48
N SER A 6 7.14 -9.02 13.67
CA SER A 6 7.07 -7.62 14.08
C SER A 6 5.93 -6.91 13.37
N ILE A 7 5.20 -6.04 14.09
CA ILE A 7 4.15 -5.16 13.54
C ILE A 7 4.41 -3.75 14.02
N VAL A 8 4.60 -2.81 13.11
CA VAL A 8 5.01 -1.43 13.42
C VAL A 8 4.18 -0.44 12.62
N CYS A 9 3.65 0.59 13.29
CA CYS A 9 3.12 1.78 12.63
C CYS A 9 4.18 2.89 12.72
N ILE A 10 4.52 3.49 11.58
CA ILE A 10 5.42 4.64 11.48
C ILE A 10 4.61 5.91 11.72
N ASN A 11 5.04 6.75 12.65
CA ASN A 11 4.38 8.02 12.98
C ASN A 11 5.41 9.11 13.27
N LEU A 12 5.05 10.36 12.98
CA LEU A 12 5.86 11.53 13.35
C LEU A 12 5.51 12.03 14.74
N TYR A 13 6.50 12.52 15.48
CA TYR A 13 6.26 13.16 16.79
C TYR A 13 5.32 14.37 16.72
N GLU A 14 5.27 15.02 15.58
CA GLU A 14 4.41 16.17 15.31
C GLU A 14 2.97 15.78 14.95
N ARG A 15 2.65 14.46 14.89
CA ARG A 15 1.34 13.93 14.52
C ARG A 15 0.74 13.05 15.63
N ASP A 16 0.54 13.66 16.82
CA ASP A 16 -0.15 13.00 17.94
C ASP A 16 -1.61 12.64 17.62
N ASP A 17 -2.25 13.39 16.73
CA ASP A 17 -3.57 13.10 16.18
C ASP A 17 -3.59 11.72 15.52
N ARG A 18 -2.70 11.48 14.56
CA ARG A 18 -2.60 10.22 13.82
C ARG A 18 -2.10 9.05 14.69
N MET A 19 -1.22 9.35 15.67
CA MET A 19 -0.80 8.31 16.62
C MET A 19 -2.01 7.72 17.35
N LYS A 20 -2.92 8.56 17.87
CA LYS A 20 -4.12 8.12 18.57
C LYS A 20 -5.06 7.33 17.66
N GLU A 21 -5.24 7.78 16.41
CA GLU A 21 -6.04 7.06 15.40
C GLU A 21 -5.46 5.67 15.14
N CYS A 22 -4.15 5.56 14.95
CA CYS A 22 -3.47 4.28 14.74
C CYS A 22 -3.63 3.34 15.95
N GLU A 23 -3.43 3.82 17.18
CA GLU A 23 -3.61 3.03 18.40
C GLU A 23 -5.06 2.56 18.57
N GLU A 24 -6.04 3.39 18.20
CA GLU A 24 -7.45 3.02 18.22
C GLU A 24 -7.76 1.89 17.21
N VAL A 25 -7.23 1.99 15.97
CA VAL A 25 -7.37 0.93 14.97
C VAL A 25 -6.71 -0.36 15.47
N PHE A 26 -5.50 -0.29 16.02
CA PHE A 26 -4.81 -1.45 16.58
C PHE A 26 -5.63 -2.12 17.69
N ARG A 27 -6.20 -1.32 18.61
CA ARG A 27 -7.06 -1.83 19.68
C ARG A 27 -8.34 -2.47 19.14
N LYS A 28 -9.02 -1.80 18.19
CA LYS A 28 -10.29 -2.25 17.60
C LYS A 28 -10.12 -3.57 16.84
N LEU A 29 -9.06 -3.69 16.04
CA LEU A 29 -8.78 -4.86 15.22
C LEU A 29 -7.87 -5.88 15.94
N LYS A 30 -7.54 -5.64 17.22
CA LYS A 30 -6.67 -6.50 18.03
C LYS A 30 -5.31 -6.77 17.34
N ILE A 31 -4.75 -5.74 16.69
CA ILE A 31 -3.43 -5.80 16.06
C ILE A 31 -2.37 -5.68 17.15
N PRO A 32 -1.48 -6.66 17.36
CA PRO A 32 -0.45 -6.61 18.40
C PRO A 32 0.77 -5.79 17.93
N GLY A 33 0.50 -4.61 17.38
CA GLY A 33 1.51 -3.71 16.84
C GLY A 33 1.98 -2.65 17.83
N LYS A 34 3.10 -2.01 17.52
CA LYS A 34 3.63 -0.86 18.23
C LYS A 34 3.72 0.36 17.29
N VAL A 35 3.53 1.56 17.85
CA VAL A 35 3.80 2.80 17.13
C VAL A 35 5.28 3.16 17.32
N ARG A 36 6.00 3.38 16.23
CA ARG A 36 7.37 3.87 16.19
C ARG A 36 7.38 5.31 15.72
N ARG A 37 7.85 6.20 16.57
CA ARG A 37 7.82 7.64 16.30
C ARG A 37 9.16 8.16 15.80
N PHE A 38 9.10 9.08 14.85
CA PHE A 38 10.25 9.73 14.22
C PHE A 38 10.10 11.25 14.24
N HIS A 39 11.22 11.96 14.22
CA HIS A 39 11.20 13.40 14.02
C HIS A 39 11.04 13.73 12.53
N ARG A 40 10.30 14.79 12.24
CA ARG A 40 10.15 15.30 10.89
C ARG A 40 11.49 15.69 10.30
N ASN A 41 11.79 15.22 9.09
CA ASN A 41 12.92 15.68 8.30
C ASN A 41 12.49 16.89 7.44
N THR A 42 13.39 17.84 7.22
CA THR A 42 13.14 18.98 6.30
C THR A 42 12.93 18.54 4.86
N ASP A 43 13.57 17.45 4.45
CA ASP A 43 13.23 16.70 3.23
C ASP A 43 12.24 15.57 3.58
N GLY A 44 10.96 15.79 3.33
CA GLY A 44 9.91 14.83 3.65
C GLY A 44 10.09 13.47 2.96
N LYS A 45 10.59 13.44 1.73
CA LYS A 45 10.86 12.16 1.02
C LYS A 45 11.97 11.38 1.71
N ARG A 46 13.04 12.07 2.10
CA ARG A 46 14.14 11.49 2.84
C ARG A 46 13.68 11.00 4.21
N GLY A 47 12.90 11.80 4.93
CA GLY A 47 12.36 11.43 6.23
C GLY A 47 11.50 10.16 6.17
N CYS A 48 10.59 10.07 5.20
CA CYS A 48 9.80 8.87 4.95
C CYS A 48 10.71 7.67 4.66
N TYR A 49 11.64 7.80 3.72
CA TYR A 49 12.61 6.76 3.39
C TYR A 49 13.37 6.24 4.60
N GLU A 50 13.97 7.15 5.38
CA GLU A 50 14.79 6.82 6.54
C GLU A 50 13.94 6.17 7.67
N SER A 51 12.70 6.59 7.86
CA SER A 51 11.78 6.00 8.85
C SER A 51 11.45 4.56 8.51
N HIS A 52 11.07 4.28 7.26
CA HIS A 52 10.82 2.92 6.79
C HIS A 52 12.07 2.05 6.91
N LEU A 53 13.22 2.54 6.45
CA LEU A 53 14.46 1.79 6.48
C LEU A 53 14.93 1.48 7.92
N SER A 54 14.71 2.42 8.87
CA SER A 54 15.00 2.21 10.28
C SER A 54 14.18 1.05 10.86
N VAL A 55 12.87 1.00 10.57
CA VAL A 55 11.98 -0.09 11.00
C VAL A 55 12.41 -1.43 10.38
N ILE A 56 12.72 -1.43 9.10
CA ILE A 56 13.15 -2.63 8.36
C ILE A 56 14.46 -3.17 8.92
N LYS A 57 15.42 -2.29 9.18
CA LYS A 57 16.72 -2.65 9.74
C LYS A 57 16.57 -3.20 11.17
N GLU A 58 15.80 -2.53 12.04
CA GLU A 58 15.51 -2.99 13.40
C GLU A 58 14.88 -4.40 13.39
N ALA A 59 13.90 -4.64 12.53
CA ALA A 59 13.26 -5.94 12.41
C ALA A 59 14.25 -7.03 11.95
N TYR A 60 15.09 -6.73 10.96
CA TYR A 60 16.10 -7.66 10.48
C TYR A 60 17.13 -8.00 11.55
N GLU A 61 17.67 -7.00 12.27
CA GLU A 61 18.66 -7.16 13.33
C GLU A 61 18.10 -7.92 14.53
N ASN A 62 16.81 -7.77 14.82
CA ASN A 62 16.10 -8.53 15.85
C ASN A 62 15.75 -9.97 15.43
N GLY A 63 16.18 -10.41 14.25
CA GLY A 63 15.98 -11.79 13.80
C GLY A 63 14.60 -12.09 13.21
N CYS A 64 13.75 -11.09 12.98
CA CYS A 64 12.41 -11.29 12.41
C CYS A 64 12.47 -11.94 11.03
N ARG A 65 11.57 -12.89 10.77
CA ARG A 65 11.36 -13.51 9.46
C ARG A 65 10.56 -12.60 8.54
N ASN A 66 9.69 -11.80 9.12
CA ASN A 66 8.87 -10.82 8.43
C ASN A 66 8.56 -9.61 9.32
N VAL A 67 8.17 -8.50 8.71
CA VAL A 67 7.69 -7.29 9.39
C VAL A 67 6.49 -6.73 8.65
N LEU A 68 5.38 -6.53 9.36
CA LEU A 68 4.23 -5.77 8.86
C LEU A 68 4.41 -4.30 9.26
N VAL A 69 4.40 -3.43 8.28
CA VAL A 69 4.57 -1.98 8.46
C VAL A 69 3.30 -1.27 8.04
N PHE A 70 2.85 -0.34 8.87
CA PHE A 70 1.80 0.62 8.58
C PHE A 70 2.37 2.04 8.58
N GLU A 71 1.82 2.93 7.76
CA GLU A 71 1.93 4.38 7.93
C GLU A 71 0.76 4.88 8.79
N ASP A 72 0.93 6.02 9.48
CA ASP A 72 -0.04 6.51 10.46
C ASP A 72 -1.36 7.06 9.86
N ASP A 73 -1.51 7.00 8.55
CA ASP A 73 -2.73 7.35 7.81
C ASP A 73 -3.49 6.13 7.26
N PHE A 74 -3.14 4.93 7.68
CA PHE A 74 -3.89 3.74 7.30
C PHE A 74 -5.26 3.70 8.00
N ILE A 75 -6.28 3.27 7.27
CA ILE A 75 -7.63 3.00 7.79
C ILE A 75 -8.12 1.64 7.30
N PRO A 76 -8.94 0.91 8.09
CA PRO A 76 -9.57 -0.31 7.61
C PRO A 76 -10.47 -0.02 6.42
N SER A 77 -10.42 -0.89 5.40
CA SER A 77 -11.34 -0.78 4.27
C SER A 77 -12.77 -1.16 4.67
N PRO A 78 -13.80 -0.72 3.94
CA PRO A 78 -15.17 -1.21 4.14
C PRO A 78 -15.31 -2.74 3.97
N GLU A 79 -14.43 -3.35 3.19
CA GLU A 79 -14.39 -4.80 2.94
C GLU A 79 -13.41 -5.53 3.86
N TYR A 80 -12.92 -4.88 4.94
CA TYR A 80 -12.04 -5.51 5.90
C TYR A 80 -12.68 -6.78 6.48
N ASP A 81 -11.98 -7.89 6.34
CA ASP A 81 -12.38 -9.17 6.92
C ASP A 81 -11.14 -9.99 7.32
N GLU A 82 -11.15 -10.48 8.54
CA GLU A 82 -10.06 -11.30 9.11
C GLU A 82 -9.73 -12.54 8.28
N LYS A 83 -10.69 -13.05 7.50
CA LYS A 83 -10.45 -14.19 6.61
C LYS A 83 -9.38 -13.89 5.56
N TYR A 84 -9.34 -12.65 5.05
CA TYR A 84 -8.34 -12.23 4.07
C TYR A 84 -6.95 -12.07 4.69
N ILE A 85 -6.90 -11.59 5.96
CA ILE A 85 -5.64 -11.56 6.70
C ILE A 85 -5.08 -12.98 6.90
N LYS A 86 -5.93 -13.94 7.31
CA LYS A 86 -5.54 -15.34 7.46
C LYS A 86 -5.05 -15.93 6.15
N LYS A 87 -5.78 -15.69 5.06
CA LYS A 87 -5.40 -16.17 3.73
C LYS A 87 -4.04 -15.64 3.27
N ALA A 88 -3.79 -14.36 3.46
CA ALA A 88 -2.50 -13.76 3.16
C ALA A 88 -1.35 -14.38 3.98
N VAL A 89 -1.58 -14.61 5.28
CA VAL A 89 -0.60 -15.28 6.15
C VAL A 89 -0.33 -16.72 5.69
N GLU A 90 -1.36 -17.47 5.31
CA GLU A 90 -1.23 -18.82 4.78
C GLU A 90 -0.43 -18.85 3.47
N PHE A 91 -0.76 -17.96 2.54
CA PHE A 91 -0.01 -17.80 1.29
C PHE A 91 1.48 -17.53 1.55
N MET A 92 1.79 -16.56 2.43
CA MET A 92 3.18 -16.23 2.78
C MET A 92 3.95 -17.37 3.47
N LYS A 93 3.25 -18.26 4.17
CA LYS A 93 3.87 -19.45 4.80
C LYS A 93 4.13 -20.58 3.81
N GLN A 94 3.29 -20.71 2.78
CA GLN A 94 3.36 -21.78 1.78
C GLN A 94 4.24 -21.43 0.58
N ASN A 95 4.52 -20.14 0.39
CA ASN A 95 5.27 -19.63 -0.75
C ASN A 95 6.59 -18.99 -0.29
N ASP A 96 7.70 -19.62 -0.53
CA ASP A 96 9.02 -19.09 -0.18
C ASP A 96 9.51 -17.98 -1.10
N ASN A 97 8.84 -17.76 -2.23
CA ASN A 97 9.27 -16.81 -3.26
C ASN A 97 8.46 -15.50 -3.25
N TRP A 98 8.22 -14.94 -2.06
CA TRP A 98 7.69 -13.58 -1.94
C TRP A 98 8.70 -12.66 -1.27
N ASP A 99 8.68 -11.40 -1.67
CA ASP A 99 9.52 -10.36 -1.10
C ASP A 99 8.68 -9.30 -0.38
N ILE A 100 7.57 -8.89 -1.00
CA ILE A 100 6.63 -7.88 -0.50
C ILE A 100 5.20 -8.44 -0.60
N PHE A 101 4.40 -8.20 0.44
CA PHE A 101 2.98 -8.50 0.43
C PHE A 101 2.19 -7.28 0.89
N TYR A 102 1.26 -6.79 0.08
CA TYR A 102 0.48 -5.60 0.36
C TYR A 102 -0.90 -5.94 0.92
N PHE A 103 -1.26 -5.32 2.02
CA PHE A 103 -2.63 -5.27 2.54
C PHE A 103 -3.38 -4.03 2.11
N GLY A 104 -2.65 -2.97 1.76
CA GLY A 104 -3.12 -1.77 1.12
C GLY A 104 -2.14 -1.36 0.03
N HIS A 105 -2.64 -1.08 -1.17
CA HIS A 105 -1.79 -0.86 -2.32
C HIS A 105 -2.45 0.07 -3.35
N GLN A 106 -1.64 0.68 -4.19
CA GLN A 106 -2.09 1.34 -5.40
C GLN A 106 -1.36 0.72 -6.58
N PRO A 107 -2.01 -0.16 -7.36
CA PRO A 107 -1.39 -0.73 -8.55
C PRO A 107 -0.95 0.38 -9.51
N ASP A 108 0.23 0.23 -10.06
CA ASP A 108 0.67 1.10 -11.14
C ASP A 108 0.00 0.63 -12.43
N VAL A 109 -1.07 1.33 -12.82
CA VAL A 109 -1.91 0.99 -13.99
C VAL A 109 -1.14 0.99 -15.32
N PHE A 110 0.05 1.59 -15.35
CA PHE A 110 0.87 1.64 -16.57
C PHE A 110 1.85 0.47 -16.69
N PHE A 111 2.12 -0.26 -15.59
CA PHE A 111 3.16 -1.27 -15.54
C PHE A 111 2.70 -2.63 -15.03
N SER A 112 1.44 -2.78 -14.61
CA SER A 112 0.99 -4.04 -14.02
C SER A 112 -0.13 -4.70 -14.80
N GLU A 113 0.19 -5.80 -15.45
CA GLU A 113 -0.79 -6.86 -15.60
C GLU A 113 -0.93 -7.50 -14.20
N ALA A 114 -2.04 -7.22 -13.53
CA ALA A 114 -2.35 -7.87 -12.26
C ALA A 114 -2.65 -9.34 -12.56
N GLU A 115 -1.72 -10.23 -12.23
CA GLU A 115 -1.89 -11.67 -12.37
C GLU A 115 -2.53 -12.23 -11.11
N VAL A 116 -3.70 -12.85 -11.23
CA VAL A 116 -4.32 -13.60 -10.13
C VAL A 116 -3.56 -14.91 -9.98
N VAL A 117 -2.89 -15.08 -8.83
CA VAL A 117 -2.05 -16.26 -8.55
C VAL A 117 -2.84 -17.35 -7.84
N GLU A 118 -3.74 -16.95 -6.95
CA GLU A 118 -4.78 -17.78 -6.33
C GLU A 118 -5.95 -16.90 -5.90
N ASP A 119 -7.04 -17.50 -5.42
CA ASP A 119 -8.21 -16.75 -4.94
C ASP A 119 -7.81 -15.62 -3.99
N ASN A 120 -8.19 -14.39 -4.30
CA ASN A 120 -7.91 -13.19 -3.51
C ASN A 120 -6.42 -12.80 -3.38
N ILE A 121 -5.49 -13.46 -4.07
CA ILE A 121 -4.07 -13.11 -4.11
C ILE A 121 -3.68 -12.77 -5.53
N MET A 122 -3.13 -11.59 -5.71
CA MET A 122 -2.63 -11.12 -7.00
C MET A 122 -1.15 -10.80 -6.91
N LYS A 123 -0.41 -11.08 -7.98
CA LYS A 123 0.92 -10.54 -8.19
C LYS A 123 0.75 -9.13 -8.73
N CYS A 124 1.41 -8.14 -8.15
CA CYS A 124 1.23 -6.75 -8.56
C CYS A 124 2.47 -5.91 -8.35
N PHE A 125 2.66 -4.94 -9.22
CA PHE A 125 3.56 -3.82 -9.00
C PHE A 125 2.76 -2.68 -8.36
N SER A 126 3.15 -2.24 -7.19
CA SER A 126 2.40 -1.23 -6.44
C SER A 126 3.26 -0.08 -5.98
N THR A 127 2.69 1.09 -6.00
CA THR A 127 3.12 2.25 -5.22
C THR A 127 2.31 2.33 -3.93
N LEU A 128 2.65 3.26 -3.06
CA LEU A 128 2.16 3.43 -1.69
C LEU A 128 2.65 2.33 -0.73
N THR A 129 2.89 2.77 0.49
CA THR A 129 3.51 1.98 1.54
C THR A 129 2.73 2.05 2.85
N HIS A 130 1.40 2.29 2.77
CA HIS A 130 0.58 2.49 3.97
C HIS A 130 0.25 1.21 4.74
N ALA A 131 0.32 0.00 4.09
CA ALA A 131 0.13 -1.29 4.78
C ALA A 131 0.79 -2.43 3.98
N TYR A 132 1.98 -2.88 4.39
CA TYR A 132 2.73 -3.92 3.68
C TYR A 132 3.56 -4.79 4.61
N VAL A 133 3.89 -6.00 4.14
CA VAL A 133 4.78 -6.95 4.80
C VAL A 133 6.05 -7.13 3.97
N LEU A 134 7.20 -7.20 4.62
CA LEU A 134 8.46 -7.59 3.98
C LEU A 134 8.95 -8.93 4.50
N SER A 135 9.44 -9.76 3.59
CA SER A 135 10.17 -10.98 3.92
C SER A 135 11.58 -10.66 4.43
N ARG A 136 12.15 -11.56 5.23
CA ARG A 136 13.54 -11.43 5.71
C ARG A 136 14.53 -11.30 4.55
N LYS A 137 14.30 -12.03 3.47
CA LYS A 137 15.13 -11.97 2.25
C LYS A 137 15.17 -10.55 1.69
N PHE A 138 14.02 -9.90 1.58
CA PHE A 138 13.92 -8.55 1.04
C PHE A 138 14.43 -7.49 2.04
N MET A 139 14.15 -7.64 3.34
CA MET A 139 14.73 -6.78 4.37
C MET A 139 16.26 -6.75 4.25
N LYS A 140 16.92 -7.92 4.13
CA LYS A 140 18.38 -8.03 3.94
C LYS A 140 18.87 -7.28 2.72
N LYS A 141 18.09 -7.32 1.63
CA LYS A 141 18.44 -6.67 0.35
C LYS A 141 18.47 -5.15 0.46
N ILE A 142 17.58 -4.56 1.26
CA ILE A 142 17.34 -3.11 1.27
C ILE A 142 17.82 -2.38 2.53
N MET A 143 17.97 -3.05 3.67
CA MET A 143 18.19 -2.42 4.98
C MET A 143 19.38 -1.48 5.09
N ASN A 144 20.39 -1.64 4.23
CA ASN A 144 21.58 -0.81 4.19
C ASN A 144 21.66 0.08 2.93
N ARG A 145 20.55 0.19 2.18
CA ARG A 145 20.54 1.02 0.97
C ARG A 145 20.64 2.51 1.36
N PRO A 146 21.62 3.25 0.85
CA PRO A 146 21.71 4.70 1.10
C PRO A 146 20.57 5.43 0.36
N TYR A 147 20.12 6.55 0.92
CA TYR A 147 19.18 7.43 0.24
C TYR A 147 19.84 8.11 -0.96
N ASP A 148 19.28 7.89 -2.14
CA ASP A 148 19.77 8.43 -3.42
C ASP A 148 18.75 9.38 -4.09
N GLY A 149 17.77 9.89 -3.32
CA GLY A 149 16.67 10.71 -3.84
C GLY A 149 15.45 9.90 -4.30
N THR A 150 15.56 8.55 -4.34
CA THR A 150 14.47 7.67 -4.74
C THR A 150 13.53 7.44 -3.54
N ALA A 151 12.23 7.64 -3.73
CA ALA A 151 11.23 7.33 -2.70
C ALA A 151 11.14 5.81 -2.45
N ILE A 152 10.80 5.41 -1.23
CA ILE A 152 10.78 4.00 -0.81
C ILE A 152 9.81 3.14 -1.63
N ASP A 153 8.64 3.67 -1.96
CA ASP A 153 7.64 3.01 -2.80
C ASP A 153 8.15 2.73 -4.22
N LYS A 154 8.99 3.62 -4.78
CA LYS A 154 9.62 3.41 -6.09
C LYS A 154 10.69 2.32 -6.08
N ILE A 155 11.30 2.07 -4.93
CA ILE A 155 12.21 0.93 -4.76
C ILE A 155 11.42 -0.37 -4.72
N PHE A 156 10.28 -0.37 -4.04
CA PHE A 156 9.39 -1.52 -3.93
C PHE A 156 8.73 -1.86 -5.27
N LEU A 157 8.32 -0.84 -6.04
CA LEU A 157 7.69 -0.99 -7.35
C LEU A 157 8.50 -1.86 -8.34
N LYS A 158 9.81 -1.88 -8.23
CA LYS A 158 10.70 -2.65 -9.11
C LYS A 158 10.87 -4.12 -8.70
N ASN A 159 10.10 -4.58 -7.70
CA ASN A 159 10.24 -5.94 -7.20
C ASN A 159 9.22 -6.87 -7.85
N GLU A 160 9.71 -7.89 -8.55
CA GLU A 160 8.90 -8.88 -9.27
C GLU A 160 8.19 -9.89 -8.35
N ASN A 161 8.66 -10.07 -7.10
CA ASN A 161 8.07 -10.98 -6.12
C ASN A 161 7.15 -10.22 -5.15
N SER A 162 6.31 -9.35 -5.69
CA SER A 162 5.37 -8.54 -4.93
C SER A 162 3.95 -9.05 -5.14
N TYR A 163 3.22 -9.21 -4.04
CA TYR A 163 1.87 -9.74 -4.01
C TYR A 163 0.95 -8.82 -3.22
N ALA A 164 -0.34 -8.93 -3.44
CA ALA A 164 -1.36 -8.20 -2.70
C ALA A 164 -2.59 -9.05 -2.44
N ILE A 165 -3.29 -8.76 -1.35
CA ILE A 165 -4.61 -9.31 -1.07
C ILE A 165 -5.71 -8.51 -1.78
N TYR A 166 -6.71 -9.20 -2.28
CA TYR A 166 -7.91 -8.63 -2.88
C TYR A 166 -9.17 -9.21 -2.23
N PRO A 167 -10.12 -8.39 -1.80
CA PRO A 167 -10.12 -6.92 -1.74
C PRO A 167 -9.08 -6.36 -0.76
N MET A 168 -8.64 -5.11 -0.99
CA MET A 168 -7.72 -4.43 -0.09
C MET A 168 -8.29 -4.35 1.33
N GLN A 169 -7.43 -4.56 2.31
CA GLN A 169 -7.83 -4.57 3.71
C GLN A 169 -7.63 -3.23 4.40
N PHE A 170 -6.72 -2.42 3.87
CA PHE A 170 -6.45 -1.08 4.39
C PHE A 170 -6.36 -0.06 3.27
N TYR A 171 -6.90 1.12 3.52
CA TYR A 171 -6.83 2.30 2.67
C TYR A 171 -5.95 3.35 3.32
N GLN A 172 -5.56 4.35 2.55
CA GLN A 172 -4.90 5.53 3.05
C GLN A 172 -5.95 6.61 3.31
N ASN A 173 -5.93 7.21 4.51
CA ASN A 173 -6.80 8.34 4.85
C ASN A 173 -6.38 9.58 4.05
N ASP A 174 -7.36 10.32 3.52
CA ASP A 174 -7.15 11.57 2.75
C ASP A 174 -6.74 12.78 3.62
N SER A 175 -6.30 12.56 4.85
CA SER A 175 -5.80 13.64 5.70
C SER A 175 -4.55 14.30 5.11
N ALA A 176 -4.31 15.57 5.46
CA ALA A 176 -3.19 16.34 4.93
C ALA A 176 -1.86 15.57 5.04
N SER A 177 -1.23 15.30 3.88
CA SER A 177 0.06 14.62 3.81
C SER A 177 1.19 15.58 4.12
N ASP A 178 2.14 15.13 4.91
CA ASP A 178 3.35 15.90 5.23
C ASP A 178 4.36 15.96 4.06
N ILE A 179 4.21 15.08 3.07
CA ILE A 179 5.12 14.98 1.92
C ILE A 179 4.56 15.71 0.68
N ALA A 180 3.25 15.69 0.48
CA ALA A 180 2.61 16.21 -0.72
C ALA A 180 1.72 17.42 -0.41
N ALA A 181 2.31 18.50 0.09
CA ALA A 181 1.62 19.76 0.39
C ALA A 181 0.97 20.44 -0.83
N SER A 182 1.11 19.92 -2.03
CA SER A 182 0.74 20.59 -3.28
C SER A 182 -0.09 19.78 -4.27
N ALA A 183 -0.75 18.69 -3.87
CA ALA A 183 -1.65 17.99 -4.79
C ALA A 183 -3.03 18.67 -4.79
N PRO A 184 -3.43 19.37 -5.87
CA PRO A 184 -4.66 20.19 -5.88
C PRO A 184 -5.96 19.40 -5.99
N ILE A 185 -5.94 18.07 -5.93
CA ILE A 185 -7.12 17.22 -6.11
C ILE A 185 -7.24 16.24 -4.94
N ARG A 186 -7.37 16.77 -3.72
CA ARG A 186 -7.57 15.95 -2.51
C ARG A 186 -8.99 16.00 -1.94
N GLY A 187 -9.96 16.49 -2.68
CA GLY A 187 -11.36 16.56 -2.26
C GLY A 187 -12.23 15.37 -2.65
N LEU A 188 -11.69 14.42 -3.37
CA LEU A 188 -12.38 13.17 -3.71
C LEU A 188 -11.53 12.04 -3.14
N ARG A 189 -12.14 11.16 -2.41
CA ARG A 189 -11.63 9.89 -1.89
C ARG A 189 -11.00 9.03 -3.00
N TYR A 190 -9.88 9.51 -3.54
CA TYR A 190 -9.21 8.87 -4.68
C TYR A 190 -8.80 7.44 -4.33
N SER A 191 -8.40 7.22 -3.08
CA SER A 191 -8.08 5.88 -2.58
C SER A 191 -9.30 4.96 -2.52
N GLU A 192 -10.47 5.45 -2.08
CA GLU A 192 -11.70 4.64 -2.04
C GLU A 192 -12.25 4.40 -3.44
N LEU A 193 -12.29 5.42 -4.30
CA LEU A 193 -12.74 5.26 -5.68
C LEU A 193 -11.82 4.32 -6.45
N TYR A 194 -10.52 4.47 -6.27
CA TYR A 194 -9.51 3.65 -6.92
C TYR A 194 -9.54 2.21 -6.41
N ALA A 195 -9.67 2.01 -5.09
CA ALA A 195 -9.88 0.71 -4.49
C ALA A 195 -11.17 0.06 -4.99
N TYR A 196 -12.23 0.83 -5.17
CA TYR A 196 -13.47 0.36 -5.74
C TYR A 196 -13.28 -0.16 -7.17
N TYR A 197 -12.56 0.59 -8.03
CA TYR A 197 -12.28 0.15 -9.40
C TYR A 197 -11.41 -1.10 -9.48
N ILE A 198 -10.46 -1.26 -8.55
CA ILE A 198 -9.61 -2.45 -8.48
C ILE A 198 -10.38 -3.64 -7.92
N ASN A 199 -11.15 -3.40 -6.86
CA ASN A 199 -11.94 -4.43 -6.21
C ASN A 199 -13.10 -4.92 -7.10
N TYR A 200 -13.50 -4.12 -8.09
CA TYR A 200 -14.58 -4.47 -9.01
C TYR A 200 -14.14 -4.26 -10.48
N PRO A 201 -13.31 -5.16 -11.03
CA PRO A 201 -12.78 -5.05 -12.40
C PRO A 201 -13.84 -4.83 -13.47
N ILE A 202 -15.07 -5.33 -13.22
CA ILE A 202 -16.20 -5.16 -14.15
C ILE A 202 -16.53 -3.67 -14.37
N PHE A 203 -16.37 -2.82 -13.35
CA PHE A 203 -16.60 -1.38 -13.48
C PHE A 203 -15.48 -0.69 -14.26
N TYR A 204 -14.26 -1.19 -14.16
CA TYR A 204 -13.13 -0.72 -14.97
C TYR A 204 -13.38 -1.00 -16.47
N PHE A 205 -13.79 -2.22 -16.79
CA PHE A 205 -14.17 -2.58 -18.17
C PHE A 205 -15.38 -1.78 -18.65
N LEU A 206 -16.37 -1.55 -17.79
CA LEU A 206 -17.54 -0.72 -18.12
C LEU A 206 -17.15 0.74 -18.39
N ALA A 207 -16.28 1.32 -17.59
CA ALA A 207 -15.76 2.68 -17.76
C ALA A 207 -14.99 2.83 -19.08
N ILE A 208 -14.11 1.89 -19.41
CA ILE A 208 -13.41 1.85 -20.71
C ILE A 208 -14.40 1.74 -21.85
N PHE A 209 -15.38 0.83 -21.76
CA PHE A 209 -16.37 0.63 -22.79
C PHE A 209 -17.21 1.88 -23.04
N VAL A 210 -17.69 2.54 -21.98
CA VAL A 210 -18.44 3.82 -22.09
C VAL A 210 -17.57 4.93 -22.70
N THR A 211 -16.30 5.01 -22.30
CA THR A 211 -15.38 6.01 -22.87
C THR A 211 -15.14 5.76 -24.36
N MET A 212 -14.93 4.53 -24.78
CA MET A 212 -14.79 4.17 -26.19
C MET A 212 -16.06 4.48 -26.98
N LEU A 213 -17.24 4.20 -26.41
CA LEU A 213 -18.53 4.51 -27.04
C LEU A 213 -18.70 6.02 -27.24
N LEU A 214 -18.35 6.83 -26.24
CA LEU A 214 -18.38 8.30 -26.36
C LEU A 214 -17.43 8.81 -27.44
N ILE A 215 -16.22 8.28 -27.54
CA ILE A 215 -15.26 8.65 -28.59
C ILE A 215 -15.83 8.32 -29.97
N ILE A 216 -16.45 7.15 -30.14
CA ILE A 216 -17.09 6.73 -31.40
C ILE A 216 -18.25 7.69 -31.74
N ILE A 217 -19.10 8.03 -30.79
CA ILE A 217 -20.22 8.95 -31.00
C ILE A 217 -19.71 10.35 -31.42
N ILE A 218 -18.69 10.87 -30.73
CA ILE A 218 -18.05 12.14 -31.06
C ILE A 218 -17.50 12.11 -32.49
N PHE A 219 -16.79 11.04 -32.85
CA PHE A 219 -16.25 10.86 -34.21
C PHE A 219 -17.35 10.87 -35.28
N PHE A 220 -18.48 10.18 -35.04
CA PHE A 220 -19.61 10.18 -35.97
C PHE A 220 -20.29 11.55 -36.10
N ILE A 221 -20.41 12.28 -34.98
CA ILE A 221 -20.94 13.65 -34.98
C ILE A 221 -20.03 14.55 -35.85
N PHE A 222 -18.72 14.54 -35.60
CA PHE A 222 -17.77 15.33 -36.39
C PHE A 222 -17.78 14.97 -37.87
N LYS A 223 -17.84 13.70 -38.21
CA LYS A 223 -17.89 13.25 -39.61
C LYS A 223 -19.13 13.67 -40.37
N ASN A 224 -20.26 13.90 -39.68
CA ASN A 224 -21.52 14.27 -40.30
C ASN A 224 -21.79 15.78 -40.29
N TYR A 225 -21.02 16.56 -39.55
CA TYR A 225 -21.20 18.04 -39.45
C TYR A 225 -20.03 18.87 -40.01
N PHE A 226 -18.97 18.19 -40.44
CA PHE A 226 -17.83 18.77 -41.14
C PHE A 226 -17.43 17.91 -42.33
#